data_aef7aec71734e78bf61093f0cadd1eed
#
_entry.id   aef7aec71734e78bf61093f0cadd1eed
#
_cell.length_a   1.000
_cell.length_b   1.000
_cell.length_c   1.000
_cell.angle_alpha   90.00
_cell.angle_beta   90.00
_cell.angle_gamma   90.00
#
_symmetry.space_group_name_H-M   'P 1'
#
loop_
_entity.id
_entity.type
_entity.pdbx_description
1 polymer ?
#
loop_
_entity_poly.entity_id
_entity_poly.type
_entity_poly.pdbx_seq_one_letter_code
_entity_poly.pdbx_strand_id
1 'polypeptide(L)'
;MHLGVSYSKWYLTKQSLRMAEDETYMELTLPASKTDAFRKGMTLTIAASSDIGCPVQAMKRLQTTDHHRSPASPLFCIGRYQQQAFTREHVVKSLQDLAITAGLQQGAWNGQSFRRGAATWAAEMGIPEGDIQIVGRWRSDAYKVYIEYSRNHQISLSKGFQHGLHRGLR
;
A
#
# COMPACT_ATOMS: atom_id res chain seq x y z
N MET A 1 32.07 -18.80 6.10
CA MET A 1 32.04 -17.48 6.76
C MET A 1 30.71 -16.82 6.42
N HIS A 2 29.73 -16.85 7.34
CA HIS A 2 28.52 -16.07 7.18
C HIS A 2 28.86 -14.61 7.49
N LEU A 3 28.98 -13.78 6.47
CA LEU A 3 28.96 -12.34 6.63
C LEU A 3 27.55 -11.99 7.12
N GLY A 4 27.41 -11.84 8.43
CA GLY A 4 26.14 -11.45 9.04
C GLY A 4 25.76 -10.05 8.56
N VAL A 5 24.84 -9.99 7.60
CA VAL A 5 24.22 -8.71 7.22
C VAL A 5 23.38 -8.25 8.40
N SER A 6 23.86 -7.23 9.12
CA SER A 6 23.11 -6.64 10.22
C SER A 6 21.95 -5.85 9.65
N TYR A 7 20.74 -6.34 9.83
CA TYR A 7 19.53 -5.61 9.47
C TYR A 7 19.09 -4.72 10.63
N SER A 8 18.62 -3.52 10.31
CA SER A 8 18.05 -2.64 11.33
C SER A 8 16.82 -3.30 11.97
N LYS A 9 16.69 -3.22 13.29
CA LYS A 9 15.53 -3.70 14.05
C LYS A 9 14.19 -3.06 13.62
N TRP A 10 14.23 -2.08 12.74
CA TRP A 10 13.07 -1.39 12.19
C TRP A 10 12.59 -1.95 10.85
N TYR A 11 13.30 -2.92 10.28
CA TYR A 11 12.82 -3.59 9.07
C TYR A 11 11.66 -4.52 9.38
N LEU A 12 10.74 -4.62 8.42
CA LEU A 12 9.78 -5.71 8.40
C LEU A 12 10.52 -7.02 8.17
N THR A 13 10.27 -7.98 9.03
CA THR A 13 10.82 -9.33 8.94
C THR A 13 9.74 -10.31 8.53
N LYS A 14 10.11 -11.54 8.17
CA LYS A 14 9.13 -12.58 7.82
C LYS A 14 8.16 -12.87 8.97
N GLN A 15 8.62 -12.81 10.22
CA GLN A 15 7.76 -12.97 11.40
C GLN A 15 6.80 -11.79 11.64
N SER A 16 6.99 -10.65 10.96
CA SER A 16 6.05 -9.54 11.01
C SER A 16 4.76 -9.81 10.25
N LEU A 17 4.73 -10.87 9.44
CA LEU A 17 3.58 -11.28 8.64
C LEU A 17 2.96 -12.56 9.20
N ARG A 18 1.67 -12.51 9.48
CA ARG A 18 0.85 -13.64 9.88
C ARG A 18 -0.30 -13.82 8.91
N MET A 19 -0.48 -15.03 8.40
CA MET A 19 -1.63 -15.40 7.58
C MET A 19 -2.72 -15.96 8.49
N ALA A 20 -3.98 -15.64 8.21
CA ALA A 20 -5.13 -16.33 8.82
C ALA A 20 -5.18 -17.78 8.36
N GLU A 21 -5.68 -18.69 9.22
CA GLU A 21 -5.75 -20.13 8.90
C GLU A 21 -6.66 -20.40 7.70
N ASP A 22 -7.72 -19.64 7.55
CA ASP A 22 -8.67 -19.70 6.44
C ASP A 22 -8.23 -18.88 5.21
N GLU A 23 -7.07 -18.23 5.28
CA GLU A 23 -6.50 -17.39 4.24
C GLU A 23 -7.38 -16.19 3.80
N THR A 24 -8.39 -15.83 4.58
CA THR A 24 -9.29 -14.69 4.27
C THR A 24 -8.65 -13.34 4.51
N TYR A 25 -7.59 -13.28 5.31
CA TYR A 25 -6.82 -12.07 5.54
C TYR A 25 -5.38 -12.37 5.98
N MET A 26 -4.55 -11.36 6.02
CA MET A 26 -3.25 -11.39 6.65
C MET A 26 -3.08 -10.19 7.60
N GLU A 27 -2.24 -10.37 8.60
CA GLU A 27 -1.82 -9.33 9.53
C GLU A 27 -0.36 -8.99 9.31
N LEU A 28 -0.08 -7.70 9.21
CA LEU A 28 1.27 -7.17 9.06
C LEU A 28 1.60 -6.26 10.25
N THR A 29 2.50 -6.72 11.11
CA THR A 29 2.93 -5.95 12.27
C THR A 29 4.10 -5.04 11.89
N LEU A 30 3.85 -3.73 11.92
CA LEU A 30 4.86 -2.69 11.71
C LEU A 30 5.55 -2.39 13.03
N PRO A 31 6.90 -2.54 13.15
CA PRO A 31 7.59 -2.42 14.43
C PRO A 31 7.55 -1.00 15.01
N ALA A 32 7.60 0.00 14.16
CA ALA A 32 7.46 1.41 14.55
C ALA A 32 7.31 2.30 13.31
N SER A 33 6.89 3.55 13.50
CA SER A 33 6.94 4.60 12.49
C SER A 33 7.60 5.85 13.05
N LYS A 34 8.04 6.77 12.19
CA LYS A 34 8.66 8.04 12.62
C LYS A 34 7.69 8.93 13.43
N THR A 35 6.39 8.70 13.31
CA THR A 35 5.33 9.43 14.03
C THR A 35 4.81 8.68 15.25
N ASP A 36 5.34 7.49 15.53
CA ASP A 36 5.03 6.69 16.71
C ASP A 36 6.03 7.02 17.81
N ALA A 37 5.72 8.05 18.60
CA ALA A 37 6.60 8.57 19.65
C ALA A 37 6.94 7.49 20.70
N PHE A 38 6.04 6.55 20.95
CA PHE A 38 6.22 5.49 21.95
C PHE A 38 6.74 4.18 21.33
N ARG A 39 6.96 4.13 20.02
CA ARG A 39 7.43 2.95 19.29
C ARG A 39 6.64 1.67 19.58
N LYS A 40 5.34 1.82 19.79
CA LYS A 40 4.43 0.70 20.06
C LYS A 40 4.21 -0.20 18.85
N GLY A 41 4.53 0.32 17.66
CA GLY A 41 4.19 -0.34 16.42
C GLY A 41 2.70 -0.38 16.14
N MET A 42 2.30 -1.14 15.15
CA MET A 42 0.89 -1.39 14.87
C MET A 42 0.72 -2.58 13.96
N THR A 43 -0.41 -3.24 14.04
CA THR A 43 -0.80 -4.31 13.14
C THR A 43 -1.80 -3.79 12.10
N LEU A 44 -1.57 -4.13 10.85
CA LEU A 44 -2.46 -3.89 9.72
C LEU A 44 -3.14 -5.20 9.36
N THR A 45 -4.46 -5.18 9.26
CA THR A 45 -5.23 -6.29 8.70
C THR A 45 -5.50 -6.02 7.23
N ILE A 46 -5.14 -6.95 6.36
CA ILE A 46 -5.27 -6.85 4.92
C ILE A 46 -6.10 -8.03 4.44
N ALA A 47 -7.31 -7.77 3.94
CA ALA A 47 -8.22 -8.81 3.47
C ALA A 47 -7.75 -9.42 2.14
N ALA A 48 -8.08 -10.69 1.93
CA ALA A 48 -7.97 -11.33 0.62
C ALA A 48 -9.05 -10.80 -0.33
N SER A 49 -8.74 -10.81 -1.61
CA SER A 49 -9.70 -10.56 -2.68
C SER A 49 -9.64 -11.69 -3.71
N SER A 50 -10.67 -11.79 -4.54
CA SER A 50 -10.71 -12.74 -5.67
C SER A 50 -9.90 -12.27 -6.88
N ASP A 51 -9.38 -11.04 -6.85
CA ASP A 51 -8.69 -10.43 -7.97
C ASP A 51 -7.25 -10.93 -8.11
N ILE A 52 -6.74 -10.84 -9.33
CA ILE A 52 -5.35 -11.20 -9.66
C ILE A 52 -4.32 -10.39 -8.85
N GLY A 53 -4.68 -9.20 -8.42
CA GLY A 53 -3.87 -8.31 -7.58
C GLY A 53 -4.00 -8.57 -6.08
N CYS A 54 -4.60 -9.68 -5.66
CA CYS A 54 -4.80 -9.99 -4.24
C CYS A 54 -3.49 -9.97 -3.45
N PRO A 55 -3.34 -9.07 -2.46
CA PRO A 55 -2.11 -8.96 -1.68
C PRO A 55 -1.84 -10.20 -0.82
N VAL A 56 -2.88 -10.88 -0.33
CA VAL A 56 -2.75 -12.10 0.46
C VAL A 56 -2.16 -13.21 -0.39
N GLN A 57 -2.65 -13.41 -1.62
CA GLN A 57 -2.13 -14.40 -2.54
C GLN A 57 -0.70 -14.09 -2.98
N ALA A 58 -0.37 -12.81 -3.19
CA ALA A 58 0.99 -12.39 -3.52
C ALA A 58 1.96 -12.71 -2.38
N MET A 59 1.59 -12.44 -1.14
CA MET A 59 2.41 -12.74 0.03
C MET A 59 2.54 -14.25 0.28
N LYS A 60 1.48 -15.03 0.05
CA LYS A 60 1.53 -16.49 0.13
C LYS A 60 2.55 -17.06 -0.86
N ARG A 61 2.51 -16.61 -2.12
CA ARG A 61 3.50 -17.00 -3.13
C ARG A 61 4.92 -16.65 -2.70
N LEU A 62 5.12 -15.43 -2.18
CA LEU A 62 6.42 -15.02 -1.67
C LEU A 62 6.91 -15.94 -0.54
N GLN A 63 6.07 -16.27 0.43
CA GLN A 63 6.42 -17.16 1.53
C GLN A 63 6.77 -18.58 1.05
N THR A 64 6.03 -19.11 0.08
CA THR A 64 6.27 -20.44 -0.50
C THR A 64 7.62 -20.52 -1.21
N THR A 65 7.96 -19.49 -1.98
CA THR A 65 9.26 -19.44 -2.71
C THR A 65 10.44 -19.16 -1.78
N ASP A 66 10.19 -18.58 -0.62
CA ASP A 66 11.18 -18.07 0.31
C ASP A 66 11.18 -18.81 1.67
N HIS A 67 10.75 -20.07 1.69
CA HIS A 67 10.59 -20.84 2.92
C HIS A 67 11.91 -21.12 3.66
N HIS A 68 13.04 -21.07 2.94
CA HIS A 68 14.37 -21.42 3.47
C HIS A 68 15.02 -20.32 4.31
N ARG A 69 14.53 -19.07 4.26
CA ARG A 69 15.09 -17.98 5.06
C ARG A 69 14.56 -17.96 6.49
N SER A 70 15.41 -17.52 7.41
CA SER A 70 15.04 -17.35 8.82
C SER A 70 13.83 -16.42 8.99
N PRO A 71 12.95 -16.66 9.98
CA PRO A 71 11.87 -15.74 10.35
C PRO A 71 12.34 -14.31 10.66
N ALA A 72 13.56 -14.15 11.16
CA ALA A 72 14.17 -12.84 11.45
C ALA A 72 14.73 -12.13 10.21
N SER A 73 14.75 -12.78 9.04
CA SER A 73 15.20 -12.15 7.80
C SER A 73 14.21 -11.07 7.36
N PRO A 74 14.68 -10.03 6.61
CA PRO A 74 13.78 -9.03 6.03
C PRO A 74 12.66 -9.67 5.24
N LEU A 75 11.45 -9.14 5.35
CA LEU A 75 10.27 -9.66 4.64
C LEU A 75 10.47 -9.62 3.13
N PHE A 76 11.05 -8.53 2.62
CA PHE A 76 11.35 -8.35 1.21
C PHE A 76 12.86 -8.33 0.99
N CYS A 77 13.33 -9.19 0.11
CA CYS A 77 14.72 -9.29 -0.29
C CYS A 77 14.85 -9.37 -1.82
N ILE A 78 16.03 -9.05 -2.30
CA ILE A 78 16.43 -9.13 -3.71
C ILE A 78 17.73 -9.92 -3.86
N GLY A 79 18.03 -10.27 -5.12
CA GLY A 79 19.23 -11.01 -5.48
C GLY A 79 19.03 -12.53 -5.50
N ARG A 80 19.96 -13.19 -6.16
CA ARG A 80 19.91 -14.65 -6.42
C ARG A 80 19.74 -15.49 -5.15
N TYR A 81 20.31 -15.01 -4.04
CA TYR A 81 20.28 -15.69 -2.75
C TYR A 81 19.44 -14.92 -1.71
N GLN A 82 18.65 -13.94 -2.15
CA GLN A 82 17.77 -13.14 -1.29
C GLN A 82 18.51 -12.56 -0.05
N GLN A 83 19.73 -12.11 -0.26
CA GLN A 83 20.61 -11.64 0.84
C GLN A 83 20.54 -10.13 1.05
N GLN A 84 19.96 -9.39 0.11
CA GLN A 84 19.88 -7.94 0.19
C GLN A 84 18.46 -7.50 0.50
N ALA A 85 18.30 -6.64 1.50
CA ALA A 85 17.01 -6.02 1.78
C ALA A 85 16.56 -5.14 0.61
N PHE A 86 15.26 -5.13 0.36
CA PHE A 86 14.64 -4.32 -0.69
C PHE A 86 14.65 -2.85 -0.26
N THR A 87 15.53 -2.05 -0.85
CA THR A 87 15.67 -0.64 -0.49
C THR A 87 14.63 0.24 -1.19
N ARG A 88 14.49 1.49 -0.71
CA ARG A 88 13.62 2.48 -1.34
C ARG A 88 13.96 2.71 -2.81
N GLU A 89 15.26 2.75 -3.13
CA GLU A 89 15.76 2.95 -4.49
C GLU A 89 15.32 1.81 -5.42
N HIS A 90 15.39 0.56 -4.94
CA HIS A 90 14.90 -0.60 -5.68
C HIS A 90 13.41 -0.52 -5.94
N VAL A 91 12.61 -0.13 -4.93
CA VAL A 91 11.15 0.05 -5.10
C VAL A 91 10.88 1.10 -6.17
N VAL A 92 11.51 2.29 -6.06
CA VAL A 92 11.28 3.39 -7.01
C VAL A 92 11.69 2.98 -8.43
N LYS A 93 12.86 2.35 -8.59
CA LYS A 93 13.31 1.88 -9.89
C LYS A 93 12.36 0.84 -10.49
N SER A 94 11.97 -0.16 -9.72
CA SER A 94 11.02 -1.19 -10.20
C SER A 94 9.68 -0.59 -10.62
N LEU A 95 9.20 0.44 -9.91
CA LEU A 95 7.97 1.14 -10.27
C LEU A 95 8.12 1.91 -11.59
N GLN A 96 9.25 2.58 -11.78
CA GLN A 96 9.53 3.30 -13.02
C GLN A 96 9.61 2.33 -14.21
N ASP A 97 10.31 1.22 -14.05
CA ASP A 97 10.43 0.18 -15.08
C ASP A 97 9.06 -0.43 -15.43
N LEU A 98 8.22 -0.71 -14.43
CA LEU A 98 6.86 -1.20 -14.64
C LEU A 98 5.97 -0.16 -15.33
N ALA A 99 6.07 1.11 -14.96
CA ALA A 99 5.30 2.18 -15.58
C ALA A 99 5.66 2.32 -17.07
N ILE A 100 6.94 2.26 -17.40
CA ILE A 100 7.42 2.28 -18.81
C ILE A 100 6.87 1.07 -19.56
N THR A 101 6.97 -0.12 -18.99
CA THR A 101 6.47 -1.36 -19.60
C THR A 101 4.95 -1.31 -19.83
N ALA A 102 4.22 -0.65 -18.94
CA ALA A 102 2.77 -0.44 -19.07
C ALA A 102 2.39 0.70 -20.05
N GLY A 103 3.36 1.34 -20.71
CA GLY A 103 3.12 2.45 -21.65
C GLY A 103 2.68 3.75 -20.96
N LEU A 104 2.91 3.87 -19.64
CA LEU A 104 2.62 5.10 -18.91
C LEU A 104 3.73 6.12 -19.17
N GLN A 105 3.34 7.41 -19.19
CA GLN A 105 4.33 8.49 -19.33
C GLN A 105 5.44 8.36 -18.29
N GLN A 106 6.67 8.61 -18.72
CA GLN A 106 7.78 8.80 -17.79
C GLN A 106 7.45 9.96 -16.87
N GLY A 107 7.12 9.64 -15.65
CA GLY A 107 6.71 10.59 -14.64
C GLY A 107 7.47 10.37 -13.34
N ALA A 108 7.24 11.24 -12.38
CA ALA A 108 7.82 11.16 -11.05
C ALA A 108 7.15 10.05 -10.21
N TRP A 109 7.11 8.82 -10.74
CA TRP A 109 6.60 7.65 -10.01
C TRP A 109 7.48 7.37 -8.79
N ASN A 110 6.86 7.37 -7.62
CA ASN A 110 7.56 7.16 -6.35
C ASN A 110 6.62 6.53 -5.31
N GLY A 111 7.11 6.29 -4.10
CA GLY A 111 6.30 5.69 -3.04
C GLY A 111 5.04 6.47 -2.65
N GLN A 112 4.96 7.78 -2.95
CA GLN A 112 3.75 8.58 -2.70
C GLN A 112 2.69 8.36 -3.78
N SER A 113 3.06 7.92 -4.98
CA SER A 113 2.14 7.69 -6.09
C SER A 113 1.06 6.67 -5.73
N PHE A 114 1.41 5.57 -5.05
CA PHE A 114 0.43 4.61 -4.56
C PHE A 114 -0.50 5.21 -3.51
N ARG A 115 0.06 6.00 -2.59
CA ARG A 115 -0.72 6.61 -1.52
C ARG A 115 -1.73 7.62 -2.06
N ARG A 116 -1.29 8.45 -3.03
CA ARG A 116 -2.16 9.39 -3.74
C ARG A 116 -3.22 8.66 -4.55
N GLY A 117 -2.80 7.70 -5.38
CA GLY A 117 -3.71 6.93 -6.23
C GLY A 117 -4.77 6.19 -5.43
N ALA A 118 -4.40 5.56 -4.31
CA ALA A 118 -5.35 4.87 -3.44
C ALA A 118 -6.38 5.84 -2.81
N ALA A 119 -5.94 7.01 -2.32
CA ALA A 119 -6.83 8.00 -1.74
C ALA A 119 -7.80 8.59 -2.78
N THR A 120 -7.29 8.94 -3.97
CA THR A 120 -8.09 9.43 -5.09
C THR A 120 -9.13 8.41 -5.54
N TRP A 121 -8.69 7.17 -5.78
CA TRP A 121 -9.56 6.07 -6.19
C TRP A 121 -10.66 5.82 -5.14
N ALA A 122 -10.31 5.75 -3.87
CA ALA A 122 -11.28 5.54 -2.80
C ALA A 122 -12.33 6.65 -2.74
N ALA A 123 -11.91 7.91 -2.90
CA ALA A 123 -12.82 9.04 -2.94
C ALA A 123 -13.74 9.01 -4.17
N GLU A 124 -13.21 8.66 -5.35
CA GLU A 124 -14.00 8.49 -6.58
C GLU A 124 -15.05 7.36 -6.48
N MET A 125 -14.71 6.30 -5.74
CA MET A 125 -15.62 5.18 -5.45
C MET A 125 -16.66 5.52 -4.36
N GLY A 126 -16.63 6.74 -3.81
CA GLY A 126 -17.58 7.18 -2.79
C GLY A 126 -17.33 6.59 -1.40
N ILE A 127 -16.14 6.07 -1.14
CA ILE A 127 -15.77 5.60 0.20
C ILE A 127 -15.77 6.80 1.16
N PRO A 128 -16.44 6.69 2.32
CA PRO A 128 -16.51 7.77 3.30
C PRO A 128 -15.13 8.29 3.69
N GLU A 129 -15.01 9.62 3.84
CA GLU A 129 -13.74 10.28 4.20
C GLU A 129 -13.10 9.70 5.46
N GLY A 130 -13.92 9.36 6.48
CA GLY A 130 -13.44 8.74 7.71
C GLY A 130 -12.79 7.38 7.46
N ASP A 131 -13.34 6.57 6.56
CA ASP A 131 -12.78 5.25 6.22
C ASP A 131 -11.50 5.40 5.42
N ILE A 132 -11.43 6.36 4.49
CA ILE A 132 -10.19 6.69 3.77
C ILE A 132 -9.11 7.09 4.76
N GLN A 133 -9.44 7.93 5.74
CA GLN A 133 -8.52 8.37 6.78
C GLN A 133 -8.00 7.20 7.61
N ILE A 134 -8.88 6.30 8.05
CA ILE A 134 -8.54 5.12 8.85
C ILE A 134 -7.63 4.17 8.07
N VAL A 135 -8.05 3.75 6.88
CA VAL A 135 -7.30 2.81 6.04
C VAL A 135 -5.94 3.40 5.61
N GLY A 136 -5.93 4.67 5.24
CA GLY A 136 -4.71 5.40 4.88
C GLY A 136 -3.85 5.79 6.08
N ARG A 137 -4.35 5.62 7.30
CA ARG A 137 -3.64 5.93 8.56
C ARG A 137 -3.20 7.39 8.65
N TRP A 138 -4.07 8.30 8.24
CA TRP A 138 -3.83 9.73 8.44
C TRP A 138 -4.39 10.18 9.79
N ARG A 139 -3.58 10.89 10.55
CA ARG A 139 -3.99 11.47 11.84
C ARG A 139 -4.78 12.78 11.70
N SER A 140 -4.77 13.34 10.50
CA SER A 140 -5.41 14.62 10.19
C SER A 140 -5.99 14.57 8.78
N ASP A 141 -6.62 15.65 8.37
CA ASP A 141 -7.18 15.83 7.01
C ASP A 141 -6.11 15.93 5.90
N ALA A 142 -4.84 15.67 6.22
CA ALA A 142 -3.75 15.73 5.25
C ALA A 142 -3.94 14.80 4.03
N TYR A 143 -4.79 13.78 4.14
CA TYR A 143 -5.12 12.92 3.00
C TYR A 143 -5.87 13.68 1.89
N LYS A 144 -6.60 14.74 2.22
CA LYS A 144 -7.38 15.54 1.26
C LYS A 144 -6.50 16.17 0.17
N VAL A 145 -5.25 16.51 0.49
CA VAL A 145 -4.29 17.04 -0.50
C VAL A 145 -3.82 15.99 -1.51
N TYR A 146 -4.09 14.72 -1.26
CA TYR A 146 -3.78 13.62 -2.17
C TYR A 146 -4.94 13.26 -3.10
N ILE A 147 -6.15 13.74 -2.82
CA ILE A 147 -7.33 13.44 -3.62
C ILE A 147 -7.36 14.40 -4.81
N GLU A 148 -7.17 13.85 -6.00
CA GLU A 148 -7.26 14.58 -7.26
C GLU A 148 -8.40 13.95 -8.08
N TYR A 149 -9.57 14.56 -8.06
CA TYR A 149 -10.71 14.05 -8.82
C TYR A 149 -10.44 14.13 -10.31
N SER A 150 -10.73 13.04 -11.02
CA SER A 150 -10.67 13.01 -12.48
C SER A 150 -11.67 14.02 -13.09
N ARG A 151 -11.36 14.45 -14.32
CA ARG A 151 -12.27 15.35 -15.06
C ARG A 151 -13.66 14.77 -15.18
N ASN A 152 -13.77 13.46 -15.40
CA ASN A 152 -15.07 12.78 -15.52
C ASN A 152 -15.84 12.83 -14.20
N HIS A 153 -15.17 12.64 -13.06
CA HIS A 153 -15.79 12.76 -11.75
C HIS A 153 -16.29 14.18 -11.49
N GLN A 154 -15.48 15.20 -11.81
CA GLN A 154 -15.88 16.62 -11.69
C GLN A 154 -17.12 16.95 -12.56
N ILE A 155 -17.17 16.43 -13.79
CA ILE A 155 -18.34 16.59 -14.67
C ILE A 155 -19.57 15.90 -14.06
N SER A 156 -19.43 14.70 -13.52
CA SER A 156 -20.51 13.97 -12.87
C SER A 156 -21.07 14.72 -11.67
N LEU A 157 -20.19 15.25 -10.81
CA LEU A 157 -20.60 16.10 -9.68
C LEU A 157 -21.35 17.35 -10.15
N SER A 158 -20.81 18.06 -11.15
CA SER A 158 -21.47 19.25 -11.71
C SER A 158 -22.87 18.97 -12.24
N LYS A 159 -23.05 17.85 -12.95
CA LYS A 159 -24.39 17.41 -13.41
C LYS A 159 -25.31 17.10 -12.23
N GLY A 160 -24.81 16.44 -11.18
CA GLY A 160 -25.57 16.14 -9.97
C GLY A 160 -26.11 17.42 -9.29
N PHE A 161 -25.28 18.45 -9.17
CA PHE A 161 -25.70 19.76 -8.65
C PHE A 161 -26.81 20.40 -9.50
N GLN A 162 -26.67 20.39 -10.83
CA GLN A 162 -27.71 20.94 -11.74
C GLN A 162 -29.03 20.21 -11.59
N HIS A 163 -29.03 18.87 -11.49
CA HIS A 163 -30.26 18.09 -11.26
C HIS A 163 -30.87 18.35 -9.87
N GLY A 164 -30.07 18.57 -8.84
CA GLY A 164 -30.54 18.95 -7.50
C GLY A 164 -31.26 20.29 -7.49
N LEU A 165 -30.74 21.28 -8.21
CA LEU A 165 -31.37 22.61 -8.35
C LEU A 165 -32.73 22.53 -9.02
N HIS A 166 -32.93 21.67 -10.02
CA HIS A 166 -34.23 21.48 -10.67
C HIS A 166 -35.29 20.80 -9.78
N ARG A 167 -34.87 20.02 -8.78
CA ARG A 167 -35.82 19.38 -7.82
C ARG A 167 -36.23 20.31 -6.67
N GLY A 168 -35.41 21.30 -6.34
CA GLY A 168 -35.71 22.28 -5.29
C GLY A 168 -36.62 23.45 -5.69
N LEU A 169 -36.98 23.55 -6.98
CA LEU A 169 -37.82 24.62 -7.54
C LEU A 169 -39.27 24.16 -7.87
N ARG A 170 -39.71 23.03 -7.31
CA ARG A 170 -41.10 22.57 -7.42
C ARG A 170 -41.81 22.61 -6.08
#